data_bbda8a4c1b99d16545a0601ac4885f0d
#
_entry.id   bbda8a4c1b99d16545a0601ac4885f0d
#
_cell.length_a   1.000
_cell.length_b   1.000
_cell.length_c   1.000
_cell.angle_alpha   90.00
_cell.angle_beta   90.00
_cell.angle_gamma   90.00
#
_symmetry.space_group_name_H-M   'P 1'
#
loop_
_entity.id
_entity.type
_entity.pdbx_description
1 polymer ?
#
loop_
_entity_poly.entity_id
_entity_poly.type
_entity_poly.pdbx_seq_one_letter_code
_entity_poly.pdbx_strand_id
1 'polypeptide(L)'
;LEAFLPHAAEAGKPHCPTLIFARRFTRRAMTQTRMPARRLPATGVVAAIVALIVTFVSSTIAIAQDLPVKSGEKIAFLGDSITAAGSNSPSGYVWLVIHGLEANGVKTTPIHAGVSGNTSKDMLGRLERDVIDKKPDWMTLSCGVNDVWHGAGGVALDPYKKNITEIVDKCQAAGIKVMILTSTMIGEDQANDNNKKLVEYNDFLRGLAKEKKCLLAELNGDMQAALKQPEGAPPRKGNLLTVDGVHMNPLGNQMMATGILKGFGLSEAQMEKAHDAWLDMPNAVEVTGKVNVTLRQYDRLSKLAESQHRSVSDLVNEEVGKAVETLEKSAPAD
;
A
#
# COMPACT_ATOMS: atom_id res chain seq x y z
N LEU A 1 -4.86 58.85 -7.40
CA LEU A 1 -6.19 58.73 -8.04
C LEU A 1 -6.82 57.47 -7.46
N GLU A 2 -7.59 57.64 -6.38
CA GLU A 2 -9.03 57.46 -6.12
C GLU A 2 -9.48 56.01 -6.40
N ALA A 3 -9.69 55.21 -5.37
CA ALA A 3 -10.92 55.11 -4.54
C ALA A 3 -12.09 54.43 -5.29
N PHE A 4 -12.40 53.19 -4.87
CA PHE A 4 -13.80 52.74 -4.77
C PHE A 4 -13.88 51.50 -3.87
N LEU A 5 -14.38 51.68 -2.64
CA LEU A 5 -15.03 50.63 -1.85
C LEU A 5 -16.53 50.72 -2.12
N PRO A 6 -17.24 49.61 -2.08
CA PRO A 6 -18.58 49.68 -1.47
C PRO A 6 -18.81 48.59 -0.42
N HIS A 7 -19.33 49.07 0.70
CA HIS A 7 -20.40 48.59 1.58
C HIS A 7 -20.55 47.09 1.89
N ALA A 8 -20.44 46.86 3.20
CA ALA A 8 -20.97 45.70 3.89
C ALA A 8 -22.50 45.62 3.74
N ALA A 9 -22.98 44.40 3.46
CA ALA A 9 -24.37 44.01 3.68
C ALA A 9 -24.38 42.84 4.67
N GLU A 10 -25.00 43.11 5.84
CA GLU A 10 -25.39 42.10 6.81
C GLU A 10 -26.42 41.16 6.20
N ALA A 11 -26.19 39.85 6.32
CA ALA A 11 -27.22 38.85 6.05
C ALA A 11 -27.16 37.76 7.10
N GLY A 12 -28.16 37.75 7.91
CA GLY A 12 -28.95 36.75 8.57
C GLY A 12 -28.33 35.40 8.91
N LYS A 13 -28.23 35.12 10.22
CA LYS A 13 -28.04 33.76 10.75
C LYS A 13 -29.30 32.92 10.51
N PRO A 14 -29.24 31.71 10.01
CA PRO A 14 -30.34 30.77 10.09
C PRO A 14 -30.35 30.07 11.46
N HIS A 15 -31.49 30.16 12.14
CA HIS A 15 -31.84 29.40 13.33
C HIS A 15 -31.93 27.90 13.00
N CYS A 16 -31.25 27.09 13.78
CA CYS A 16 -31.41 25.63 13.83
C CYS A 16 -32.52 25.31 14.86
N PRO A 17 -33.60 24.60 14.53
CA PRO A 17 -34.55 24.13 15.51
C PRO A 17 -34.08 22.81 16.15
N THR A 18 -33.87 22.88 17.45
CA THR A 18 -33.60 21.72 18.30
C THR A 18 -34.89 20.91 18.44
N LEU A 19 -34.92 19.71 17.89
CA LEU A 19 -35.98 18.73 18.10
C LEU A 19 -35.62 17.86 19.31
N ILE A 20 -36.22 18.20 20.47
CA ILE A 20 -36.20 17.37 21.68
C ILE A 20 -37.26 16.27 21.54
N PHE A 21 -36.85 15.02 21.33
CA PHE A 21 -37.73 13.87 21.46
C PHE A 21 -37.65 13.32 22.89
N ALA A 22 -38.56 13.73 23.76
CA ALA A 22 -38.80 13.12 25.05
C ALA A 22 -39.63 11.84 24.87
N ARG A 23 -39.05 10.67 24.97
CA ARG A 23 -39.78 9.41 25.13
C ARG A 23 -40.10 9.19 26.60
N ARG A 24 -41.41 9.38 26.94
CA ARG A 24 -42.00 8.94 28.21
C ARG A 24 -42.00 7.40 28.26
N PHE A 25 -41.23 6.83 29.19
CA PHE A 25 -41.41 5.45 29.62
C PHE A 25 -42.54 5.37 30.67
N THR A 26 -43.68 4.82 30.29
CA THR A 26 -44.74 4.42 31.20
C THR A 26 -44.35 3.11 31.91
N ARG A 27 -44.11 3.19 33.22
CA ARG A 27 -43.97 2.01 34.07
C ARG A 27 -45.33 1.31 34.22
N ARG A 28 -45.45 0.12 33.66
CA ARG A 28 -46.58 -0.79 33.94
C ARG A 28 -46.18 -1.69 35.11
N ALA A 29 -46.85 -1.52 36.23
CA ALA A 29 -46.72 -2.38 37.40
C ALA A 29 -47.18 -3.80 37.04
N MET A 30 -46.34 -4.80 37.18
CA MET A 30 -46.71 -6.22 37.11
C MET A 30 -46.91 -6.73 38.52
N THR A 31 -48.14 -7.07 38.79
CA THR A 31 -48.61 -7.78 40.01
C THR A 31 -47.97 -9.16 40.06
N GLN A 32 -47.20 -9.43 41.13
CA GLN A 32 -46.65 -10.74 41.44
C GLN A 32 -47.74 -11.66 41.95
N THR A 33 -48.10 -12.66 41.18
CA THR A 33 -48.86 -13.81 41.64
C THR A 33 -47.87 -14.88 42.17
N ARG A 34 -47.88 -15.09 43.47
CA ARG A 34 -47.11 -16.18 44.13
C ARG A 34 -47.68 -17.54 43.72
N MET A 35 -46.87 -18.39 43.08
CA MET A 35 -47.12 -19.82 42.94
C MET A 35 -46.38 -20.60 44.04
N PRO A 36 -46.97 -21.70 44.55
CA PRO A 36 -46.37 -22.47 45.63
C PRO A 36 -45.16 -23.30 45.17
N ALA A 37 -44.12 -23.29 45.99
CA ALA A 37 -42.90 -24.06 45.79
C ALA A 37 -43.14 -25.57 45.81
N ARG A 38 -43.01 -26.28 44.68
CA ARG A 38 -42.83 -27.71 44.63
C ARG A 38 -41.36 -28.05 44.86
N ARG A 39 -41.08 -28.75 45.98
CA ARG A 39 -39.74 -29.33 46.24
C ARG A 39 -39.51 -30.51 45.27
N LEU A 40 -38.46 -30.37 44.42
CA LEU A 40 -37.92 -31.48 43.64
C LEU A 40 -36.76 -32.15 44.41
N PRO A 41 -36.60 -33.50 44.33
CA PRO A 41 -35.56 -34.20 45.05
C PRO A 41 -34.16 -33.91 44.52
N ALA A 42 -33.21 -33.86 45.47
CA ALA A 42 -31.83 -33.37 45.31
C ALA A 42 -30.84 -34.35 44.63
N THR A 43 -31.28 -35.19 43.72
CA THR A 43 -30.40 -36.21 43.09
C THR A 43 -30.21 -36.06 41.57
N GLY A 44 -30.72 -34.96 40.97
CA GLY A 44 -30.64 -34.75 39.51
C GLY A 44 -29.74 -33.60 39.04
N VAL A 45 -29.08 -32.86 39.96
CA VAL A 45 -28.41 -31.60 39.60
C VAL A 45 -26.91 -31.74 39.24
N VAL A 46 -26.28 -32.87 39.59
CA VAL A 46 -24.84 -33.07 39.37
C VAL A 46 -24.53 -33.57 37.94
N ALA A 47 -25.48 -34.19 37.26
CA ALA A 47 -25.28 -34.74 35.92
C ALA A 47 -25.45 -33.70 34.79
N ALA A 48 -26.10 -32.55 35.05
CA ALA A 48 -26.38 -31.53 34.02
C ALA A 48 -25.25 -30.48 33.89
N ILE A 49 -24.38 -30.35 34.89
CA ILE A 49 -23.29 -29.35 34.88
C ILE A 49 -22.01 -29.88 34.20
N VAL A 50 -21.82 -31.19 34.13
CA VAL A 50 -20.67 -31.79 33.44
C VAL A 50 -20.88 -31.86 31.92
N ALA A 51 -22.11 -31.84 31.45
CA ALA A 51 -22.42 -31.87 30.01
C ALA A 51 -22.31 -30.49 29.32
N LEU A 52 -22.23 -29.37 30.07
CA LEU A 52 -22.19 -28.01 29.51
C LEU A 52 -20.77 -27.38 29.40
N ILE A 53 -19.73 -28.08 29.84
CA ILE A 53 -18.34 -27.61 29.81
C ILE A 53 -17.54 -28.26 28.65
N VAL A 54 -18.10 -29.20 27.91
CA VAL A 54 -17.44 -29.88 26.77
C VAL A 54 -17.79 -29.22 25.43
N THR A 55 -18.65 -28.22 25.38
CA THR A 55 -18.98 -27.51 24.16
C THR A 55 -18.36 -26.12 24.14
N PHE A 56 -17.57 -25.88 23.16
CA PHE A 56 -16.96 -24.60 22.74
C PHE A 56 -15.52 -24.30 23.23
N VAL A 57 -14.61 -25.24 23.01
CA VAL A 57 -13.31 -24.86 22.45
C VAL A 57 -13.25 -25.46 21.03
N SER A 58 -14.13 -25.03 20.16
CA SER A 58 -13.82 -25.01 18.74
C SER A 58 -12.83 -23.88 18.57
N SER A 59 -11.57 -24.13 18.95
CA SER A 59 -10.47 -23.42 18.35
C SER A 59 -10.67 -23.62 16.86
N THR A 60 -11.14 -22.60 16.16
CA THR A 60 -10.90 -22.47 14.75
C THR A 60 -9.37 -22.48 14.62
N ILE A 61 -8.80 -23.67 14.42
CA ILE A 61 -7.49 -23.79 13.82
C ILE A 61 -7.73 -23.12 12.47
N ALA A 62 -7.41 -21.83 12.38
CA ALA A 62 -7.22 -21.18 11.11
C ALA A 62 -6.11 -22.03 10.47
N ILE A 63 -6.51 -22.91 9.55
CA ILE A 63 -5.56 -23.63 8.71
C ILE A 63 -4.79 -22.49 8.04
N ALA A 64 -3.56 -22.24 8.51
CA ALA A 64 -2.68 -21.27 7.89
C ALA A 64 -2.64 -21.67 6.41
N GLN A 65 -3.20 -20.84 5.54
CA GLN A 65 -3.25 -21.11 4.12
C GLN A 65 -1.80 -21.32 3.69
N ASP A 66 -1.51 -22.49 3.15
CA ASP A 66 -0.15 -22.86 2.76
C ASP A 66 0.25 -21.98 1.55
N LEU A 67 1.03 -20.93 1.83
CA LEU A 67 1.46 -19.98 0.80
C LEU A 67 2.32 -20.69 -0.24
N PRO A 68 2.24 -20.33 -1.52
CA PRO A 68 3.05 -20.93 -2.58
C PRO A 68 4.54 -20.61 -2.41
N VAL A 69 4.88 -19.48 -1.77
CA VAL A 69 6.26 -19.10 -1.41
C VAL A 69 6.64 -19.67 -0.06
N LYS A 70 7.86 -20.20 0.09
CA LYS A 70 8.34 -20.91 1.28
C LYS A 70 9.55 -20.24 1.92
N SER A 71 9.75 -20.47 3.22
CA SER A 71 10.97 -20.02 3.90
C SER A 71 12.22 -20.65 3.27
N GLY A 72 13.25 -19.83 3.10
CA GLY A 72 14.50 -20.20 2.45
C GLY A 72 14.52 -19.94 0.93
N GLU A 73 13.35 -19.69 0.31
CA GLU A 73 13.29 -19.36 -1.12
C GLU A 73 13.83 -17.94 -1.40
N LYS A 74 14.36 -17.77 -2.61
CA LYS A 74 14.82 -16.49 -3.16
C LYS A 74 13.81 -15.94 -4.15
N ILE A 75 13.55 -14.62 -4.04
CA ILE A 75 12.61 -13.89 -4.92
C ILE A 75 13.41 -12.85 -5.70
N ALA A 76 13.51 -13.00 -7.03
CA ALA A 76 14.06 -11.97 -7.90
C ALA A 76 12.97 -10.92 -8.23
N PHE A 77 13.29 -9.66 -8.04
CA PHE A 77 12.42 -8.54 -8.39
C PHE A 77 12.95 -7.89 -9.68
N LEU A 78 12.45 -8.37 -10.84
CA LEU A 78 12.82 -7.85 -12.15
C LEU A 78 11.93 -6.66 -12.52
N GLY A 79 12.54 -5.52 -12.84
CA GLY A 79 11.79 -4.31 -13.19
C GLY A 79 12.67 -3.14 -13.60
N ASP A 80 12.05 -1.98 -13.65
CA ASP A 80 12.65 -0.70 -14.04
C ASP A 80 13.04 0.18 -12.83
N SER A 81 12.94 1.52 -12.98
CA SER A 81 13.23 2.48 -11.92
C SER A 81 12.31 2.37 -10.70
N ILE A 82 11.05 1.95 -10.90
CA ILE A 82 10.11 1.73 -9.79
C ILE A 82 10.64 0.60 -8.90
N THR A 83 11.11 -0.48 -9.50
CA THR A 83 11.72 -1.61 -8.78
C THR A 83 13.07 -1.24 -8.18
N ALA A 84 13.90 -0.48 -8.89
CA ALA A 84 15.18 0.00 -8.35
C ALA A 84 14.97 0.88 -7.11
N ALA A 85 14.05 1.85 -7.17
CA ALA A 85 13.68 2.69 -6.03
C ALA A 85 13.08 1.85 -4.88
N GLY A 86 12.20 0.89 -5.20
CA GLY A 86 11.61 -0.04 -4.25
C GLY A 86 12.62 -0.96 -3.56
N SER A 87 13.79 -1.18 -4.18
CA SER A 87 14.91 -1.95 -3.59
C SER A 87 15.85 -1.08 -2.76
N ASN A 88 15.95 0.22 -3.05
CA ASN A 88 16.92 1.13 -2.44
C ASN A 88 16.37 1.88 -1.21
N SER A 89 15.06 1.84 -0.98
CA SER A 89 14.41 2.48 0.17
C SER A 89 13.95 1.41 1.18
N PRO A 90 14.13 1.61 2.50
CA PRO A 90 13.57 0.72 3.52
C PRO A 90 12.05 0.53 3.40
N SER A 91 11.32 1.60 3.08
CA SER A 91 9.88 1.58 2.81
C SER A 91 9.53 1.30 1.34
N GLY A 92 10.48 0.87 0.53
CA GLY A 92 10.25 0.46 -0.84
C GLY A 92 9.51 -0.88 -0.92
N TYR A 93 8.68 -1.06 -1.94
CA TYR A 93 7.79 -2.21 -2.04
C TYR A 93 8.50 -3.57 -1.97
N VAL A 94 9.75 -3.65 -2.43
CA VAL A 94 10.55 -4.89 -2.36
C VAL A 94 10.75 -5.31 -0.90
N TRP A 95 11.20 -4.38 -0.05
CA TRP A 95 11.42 -4.64 1.36
C TRP A 95 10.11 -4.86 2.13
N LEU A 96 9.06 -4.10 1.79
CA LEU A 96 7.73 -4.31 2.37
C LEU A 96 7.20 -5.72 2.08
N VAL A 97 7.39 -6.25 0.86
CA VAL A 97 7.04 -7.65 0.55
C VAL A 97 7.83 -8.62 1.40
N ILE A 98 9.15 -8.46 1.52
CA ILE A 98 10.01 -9.33 2.33
C ILE A 98 9.59 -9.31 3.80
N HIS A 99 9.42 -8.13 4.39
CA HIS A 99 8.99 -7.98 5.78
C HIS A 99 7.56 -8.47 6.01
N GLY A 100 6.66 -8.27 5.05
CA GLY A 100 5.29 -8.79 5.12
C GLY A 100 5.24 -10.33 5.11
N LEU A 101 6.07 -10.98 4.30
CA LEU A 101 6.24 -12.44 4.33
C LEU A 101 6.86 -12.90 5.66
N GLU A 102 7.89 -12.21 6.15
CA GLU A 102 8.56 -12.54 7.41
C GLU A 102 7.63 -12.40 8.62
N ALA A 103 6.79 -11.38 8.68
CA ALA A 103 5.76 -11.20 9.71
C ALA A 103 4.78 -12.38 9.76
N ASN A 104 4.63 -13.09 8.64
CA ASN A 104 3.82 -14.30 8.51
C ASN A 104 4.64 -15.60 8.59
N GLY A 105 5.88 -15.52 9.05
CA GLY A 105 6.74 -16.69 9.28
C GLY A 105 7.45 -17.23 8.04
N VAL A 106 7.39 -16.53 6.90
CA VAL A 106 8.02 -16.92 5.62
C VAL A 106 9.25 -16.06 5.37
N LYS A 107 10.43 -16.56 5.71
CA LYS A 107 11.71 -15.85 5.51
C LYS A 107 12.23 -16.10 4.09
N THR A 108 12.33 -15.05 3.29
CA THR A 108 12.82 -15.10 1.91
C THR A 108 14.00 -14.15 1.71
N THR A 109 14.76 -14.36 0.63
CA THR A 109 15.90 -13.52 0.28
C THR A 109 15.61 -12.79 -1.04
N PRO A 110 15.63 -11.43 -1.07
CA PRO A 110 15.43 -10.70 -2.30
C PRO A 110 16.68 -10.74 -3.21
N ILE A 111 16.43 -10.80 -4.51
CA ILE A 111 17.42 -10.54 -5.55
C ILE A 111 16.97 -9.27 -6.28
N HIS A 112 17.77 -8.21 -6.16
CA HIS A 112 17.47 -6.91 -6.75
C HIS A 112 17.84 -6.92 -8.23
N ALA A 113 16.85 -6.81 -9.09
CA ALA A 113 16.99 -6.78 -10.54
C ALA A 113 16.21 -5.61 -11.18
N GLY A 114 16.06 -4.50 -10.44
CA GLY A 114 15.52 -3.23 -10.95
C GLY A 114 16.62 -2.39 -11.60
N VAL A 115 16.38 -1.89 -12.82
CA VAL A 115 17.29 -0.98 -13.53
C VAL A 115 16.49 0.18 -14.14
N SER A 116 16.82 1.41 -13.76
CA SER A 116 16.10 2.60 -14.19
C SER A 116 16.06 2.74 -15.72
N GLY A 117 14.91 3.15 -16.26
CA GLY A 117 14.69 3.38 -17.67
C GLY A 117 14.48 2.12 -18.51
N ASN A 118 14.62 0.92 -17.93
CA ASN A 118 14.51 -0.32 -18.70
C ASN A 118 13.12 -0.54 -19.26
N THR A 119 13.08 -0.94 -20.52
CA THR A 119 11.91 -1.47 -21.23
C THR A 119 11.89 -2.99 -21.20
N SER A 120 10.85 -3.61 -21.74
CA SER A 120 10.76 -5.07 -21.89
C SER A 120 11.95 -5.66 -22.68
N LYS A 121 12.46 -4.93 -23.69
CA LYS A 121 13.62 -5.33 -24.47
C LYS A 121 14.90 -5.37 -23.63
N ASP A 122 15.10 -4.34 -22.81
CA ASP A 122 16.29 -4.25 -21.95
C ASP A 122 16.27 -5.31 -20.86
N MET A 123 15.09 -5.55 -20.25
CA MET A 123 14.92 -6.61 -19.24
C MET A 123 15.19 -8.00 -19.82
N LEU A 124 14.71 -8.29 -21.03
CA LEU A 124 15.00 -9.54 -21.73
C LEU A 124 16.50 -9.67 -21.99
N GLY A 125 17.19 -8.60 -22.42
CA GLY A 125 18.62 -8.61 -22.74
C GLY A 125 19.53 -8.90 -21.55
N ARG A 126 19.06 -8.66 -20.30
CA ARG A 126 19.83 -8.91 -19.06
C ARG A 126 19.28 -10.03 -18.18
N LEU A 127 18.22 -10.71 -18.64
CA LEU A 127 17.49 -11.71 -17.87
C LEU A 127 18.39 -12.83 -17.34
N GLU A 128 19.26 -13.35 -18.19
CA GLU A 128 20.18 -14.43 -17.82
C GLU A 128 21.07 -14.03 -16.65
N ARG A 129 21.83 -12.95 -16.82
CA ARG A 129 22.78 -12.43 -15.82
C ARG A 129 22.12 -12.03 -14.51
N ASP A 130 20.98 -11.31 -14.57
CA ASP A 130 20.40 -10.62 -13.42
C ASP A 130 19.38 -11.49 -12.67
N VAL A 131 18.84 -12.51 -13.31
CA VAL A 131 17.82 -13.39 -12.73
C VAL A 131 18.22 -14.85 -12.80
N ILE A 132 18.36 -15.44 -13.99
CA ILE A 132 18.49 -16.90 -14.15
C ILE A 132 19.76 -17.44 -13.49
N ASP A 133 20.91 -16.80 -13.71
CA ASP A 133 22.20 -17.17 -13.09
C ASP A 133 22.20 -17.06 -11.57
N LYS A 134 21.27 -16.26 -10.98
CA LYS A 134 21.12 -16.11 -9.53
C LYS A 134 20.31 -17.25 -8.91
N LYS A 135 19.66 -18.06 -9.74
CA LYS A 135 18.87 -19.23 -9.35
C LYS A 135 17.83 -18.89 -8.27
N PRO A 136 16.90 -17.94 -8.53
CA PRO A 136 15.78 -17.69 -7.65
C PRO A 136 14.74 -18.81 -7.75
N ASP A 137 13.92 -18.97 -6.73
CA ASP A 137 12.74 -19.83 -6.76
C ASP A 137 11.54 -19.13 -7.39
N TRP A 138 11.50 -17.80 -7.23
CA TRP A 138 10.47 -16.92 -7.75
C TRP A 138 11.06 -15.71 -8.48
N MET A 139 10.34 -15.22 -9.47
CA MET A 139 10.57 -13.91 -10.08
C MET A 139 9.26 -13.12 -10.11
N THR A 140 9.28 -11.88 -9.61
CA THR A 140 8.24 -10.88 -9.90
C THR A 140 8.66 -10.06 -11.11
N LEU A 141 7.75 -9.84 -12.06
CA LEU A 141 8.00 -9.10 -13.30
C LEU A 141 7.16 -7.82 -13.29
N SER A 142 7.82 -6.67 -13.14
CA SER A 142 7.22 -5.32 -13.24
C SER A 142 7.74 -4.62 -14.49
N CYS A 143 6.92 -4.55 -15.55
CA CYS A 143 7.34 -4.03 -16.85
C CYS A 143 6.15 -3.45 -17.63
N GLY A 144 6.39 -2.38 -18.41
CA GLY A 144 5.41 -1.77 -19.31
C GLY A 144 5.33 -0.25 -19.22
N VAL A 145 5.67 0.35 -18.07
CA VAL A 145 5.63 1.81 -17.89
C VAL A 145 6.57 2.50 -18.90
N ASN A 146 7.83 2.11 -18.99
CA ASN A 146 8.79 2.71 -19.91
C ASN A 146 8.52 2.33 -21.36
N ASP A 147 7.95 1.15 -21.61
CA ASP A 147 7.55 0.72 -22.96
C ASP A 147 6.51 1.68 -23.57
N VAL A 148 5.62 2.22 -22.73
CA VAL A 148 4.60 3.20 -23.15
C VAL A 148 5.09 4.63 -23.02
N TRP A 149 5.74 5.00 -21.91
CA TRP A 149 6.08 6.38 -21.54
C TRP A 149 7.10 7.02 -22.49
N HIS A 150 8.06 6.23 -22.97
CA HIS A 150 9.11 6.74 -23.85
C HIS A 150 8.66 6.99 -25.30
N GLY A 151 7.38 6.82 -25.62
CA GLY A 151 6.83 7.08 -26.95
C GLY A 151 7.57 6.30 -28.05
N ALA A 152 8.19 7.00 -28.99
CA ALA A 152 8.98 6.36 -30.06
C ALA A 152 10.25 5.63 -29.57
N GLY A 153 10.76 5.99 -28.40
CA GLY A 153 11.88 5.29 -27.74
C GLY A 153 11.46 4.11 -26.88
N GLY A 154 10.16 3.92 -26.68
CA GLY A 154 9.59 2.78 -25.97
C GLY A 154 9.47 1.53 -26.84
N VAL A 155 8.67 0.56 -26.40
CA VAL A 155 8.44 -0.69 -27.11
C VAL A 155 6.96 -0.83 -27.44
N ALA A 156 6.64 -0.88 -28.73
CA ALA A 156 5.26 -1.04 -29.19
C ALA A 156 4.67 -2.38 -28.70
N LEU A 157 3.34 -2.46 -28.64
CA LEU A 157 2.61 -3.57 -28.00
C LEU A 157 3.03 -4.96 -28.54
N ASP A 158 3.16 -5.14 -29.84
CA ASP A 158 3.47 -6.46 -30.41
C ASP A 158 4.90 -6.95 -30.07
N PRO A 159 5.98 -6.15 -30.23
CA PRO A 159 7.28 -6.55 -29.72
C PRO A 159 7.31 -6.67 -28.19
N TYR A 160 6.56 -5.84 -27.44
CA TYR A 160 6.41 -5.98 -25.99
C TYR A 160 5.86 -7.37 -25.62
N LYS A 161 4.78 -7.79 -26.26
CA LYS A 161 4.18 -9.12 -26.08
C LYS A 161 5.21 -10.23 -26.28
N LYS A 162 6.02 -10.15 -27.33
CA LYS A 162 7.08 -11.13 -27.61
C LYS A 162 8.12 -11.14 -26.49
N ASN A 163 8.63 -9.97 -26.09
CA ASN A 163 9.67 -9.86 -25.07
C ASN A 163 9.19 -10.42 -23.73
N ILE A 164 7.98 -10.06 -23.29
CA ILE A 164 7.44 -10.52 -22.00
C ILE A 164 7.16 -12.03 -22.02
N THR A 165 6.61 -12.55 -23.13
CA THR A 165 6.40 -13.99 -23.28
C THR A 165 7.72 -14.75 -23.20
N GLU A 166 8.76 -14.26 -23.88
CA GLU A 166 10.10 -14.89 -23.84
C GLU A 166 10.74 -14.83 -22.45
N ILE A 167 10.59 -13.72 -21.71
CA ILE A 167 11.04 -13.62 -20.32
C ILE A 167 10.38 -14.69 -19.45
N VAL A 168 9.06 -14.82 -19.54
CA VAL A 168 8.30 -15.80 -18.77
C VAL A 168 8.72 -17.22 -19.14
N ASP A 169 8.80 -17.54 -20.44
CA ASP A 169 9.16 -18.88 -20.93
C ASP A 169 10.57 -19.30 -20.50
N LYS A 170 11.55 -18.39 -20.59
CA LYS A 170 12.93 -18.66 -20.13
C LYS A 170 12.99 -18.91 -18.62
N CYS A 171 12.27 -18.11 -17.82
CA CYS A 171 12.20 -18.32 -16.37
C CYS A 171 11.58 -19.67 -16.02
N GLN A 172 10.44 -20.00 -16.64
CA GLN A 172 9.78 -21.29 -16.40
C GLN A 172 10.63 -22.47 -16.87
N ALA A 173 11.33 -22.36 -18.00
CA ALA A 173 12.28 -23.38 -18.47
C ALA A 173 13.44 -23.58 -17.50
N ALA A 174 13.85 -22.54 -16.76
CA ALA A 174 14.84 -22.61 -15.70
C ALA A 174 14.27 -23.08 -14.35
N GLY A 175 12.99 -23.45 -14.27
CA GLY A 175 12.32 -23.90 -13.05
C GLY A 175 11.90 -22.75 -12.10
N ILE A 176 11.97 -21.50 -12.56
CA ILE A 176 11.63 -20.31 -11.77
C ILE A 176 10.12 -20.05 -11.88
N LYS A 177 9.44 -19.98 -10.75
CA LYS A 177 8.02 -19.60 -10.68
C LYS A 177 7.88 -18.08 -10.91
N VAL A 178 6.90 -17.66 -11.69
CA VAL A 178 6.72 -16.26 -12.09
C VAL A 178 5.45 -15.68 -11.51
N MET A 179 5.56 -14.46 -10.97
CA MET A 179 4.44 -13.58 -10.69
C MET A 179 4.51 -12.35 -11.61
N ILE A 180 3.50 -12.16 -12.43
CA ILE A 180 3.37 -10.99 -13.29
C ILE A 180 2.65 -9.89 -12.52
N LEU A 181 3.19 -8.67 -12.55
CA LEU A 181 2.58 -7.48 -12.00
C LEU A 181 1.96 -6.66 -13.14
N THR A 182 0.70 -6.24 -13.00
CA THR A 182 0.17 -5.24 -13.94
C THR A 182 0.95 -3.92 -13.77
N SER A 183 1.27 -3.28 -14.89
CA SER A 183 2.01 -2.00 -14.91
C SER A 183 1.19 -0.91 -14.21
N THR A 184 1.81 -0.16 -13.32
CA THR A 184 1.11 0.72 -12.39
C THR A 184 0.38 1.89 -13.09
N MET A 185 1.07 2.97 -13.40
CA MET A 185 0.49 4.15 -14.06
C MET A 185 1.57 5.07 -14.65
N ILE A 186 1.16 5.97 -15.53
CA ILE A 186 1.97 7.05 -16.09
C ILE A 186 1.20 8.36 -15.88
N GLY A 187 1.45 9.00 -14.73
CA GLY A 187 0.63 10.09 -14.21
C GLY A 187 -0.62 9.58 -13.49
N GLU A 188 -1.05 10.29 -12.44
CA GLU A 188 -2.22 9.89 -11.63
C GLU A 188 -3.58 10.27 -12.29
N ASP A 189 -3.56 11.05 -13.36
CA ASP A 189 -4.73 11.23 -14.23
C ASP A 189 -4.91 9.99 -15.11
N GLN A 190 -5.90 9.18 -14.77
CA GLN A 190 -6.18 7.93 -15.49
C GLN A 190 -6.75 8.17 -16.90
N ALA A 191 -7.22 9.38 -17.19
CA ALA A 191 -7.76 9.73 -18.51
C ALA A 191 -6.69 10.16 -19.51
N ASN A 192 -5.41 10.28 -19.10
CA ASN A 192 -4.33 10.66 -20.02
C ASN A 192 -4.04 9.55 -21.06
N ASP A 193 -3.43 9.93 -22.17
CA ASP A 193 -3.23 9.03 -23.32
C ASP A 193 -2.26 7.88 -23.03
N ASN A 194 -1.29 8.07 -22.14
CA ASN A 194 -0.36 7.01 -21.76
C ASN A 194 -1.08 5.92 -20.94
N ASN A 195 -1.91 6.32 -19.97
CA ASN A 195 -2.70 5.37 -19.19
C ASN A 195 -3.73 4.63 -20.07
N LYS A 196 -4.34 5.29 -21.05
CA LYS A 196 -5.20 4.62 -22.04
C LYS A 196 -4.45 3.56 -22.83
N LYS A 197 -3.23 3.85 -23.30
CA LYS A 197 -2.38 2.84 -23.97
C LYS A 197 -1.98 1.71 -23.03
N LEU A 198 -1.69 2.03 -21.77
CA LEU A 198 -1.28 1.05 -20.77
C LEU A 198 -2.35 -0.03 -20.51
N VAL A 199 -3.62 0.26 -20.78
CA VAL A 199 -4.72 -0.72 -20.68
C VAL A 199 -4.43 -1.95 -21.54
N GLU A 200 -4.06 -1.79 -22.80
CA GLU A 200 -3.80 -2.93 -23.71
C GLU A 200 -2.59 -3.76 -23.27
N TYR A 201 -1.56 -3.12 -22.69
CA TYR A 201 -0.41 -3.81 -22.14
C TYR A 201 -0.80 -4.61 -20.90
N ASN A 202 -1.60 -4.03 -20.00
CA ASN A 202 -2.09 -4.70 -18.80
C ASN A 202 -3.06 -5.85 -19.14
N ASP A 203 -3.91 -5.71 -20.14
CA ASP A 203 -4.80 -6.79 -20.60
C ASP A 203 -4.00 -7.97 -21.15
N PHE A 204 -2.92 -7.69 -21.88
CA PHE A 204 -2.00 -8.75 -22.30
C PHE A 204 -1.33 -9.42 -21.10
N LEU A 205 -0.83 -8.68 -20.11
CA LEU A 205 -0.21 -9.25 -18.89
C LEU A 205 -1.18 -10.18 -18.14
N ARG A 206 -2.45 -9.79 -17.99
CA ARG A 206 -3.50 -10.61 -17.37
C ARG A 206 -3.73 -11.89 -18.17
N GLY A 207 -3.82 -11.76 -19.50
CA GLY A 207 -3.99 -12.90 -20.40
C GLY A 207 -2.82 -13.87 -20.33
N LEU A 208 -1.59 -13.37 -20.37
CA LEU A 208 -0.36 -14.17 -20.29
C LEU A 208 -0.23 -14.86 -18.94
N ALA A 209 -0.53 -14.19 -17.84
CA ALA A 209 -0.49 -14.79 -16.51
C ALA A 209 -1.40 -16.02 -16.44
N LYS A 210 -2.60 -15.93 -16.99
CA LYS A 210 -3.56 -17.04 -17.07
C LYS A 210 -3.05 -18.16 -17.98
N GLU A 211 -2.57 -17.82 -19.19
CA GLU A 211 -2.06 -18.77 -20.18
C GLU A 211 -0.88 -19.57 -19.65
N LYS A 212 0.10 -18.87 -19.07
CA LYS A 212 1.34 -19.46 -18.57
C LYS A 212 1.24 -19.99 -17.14
N LYS A 213 0.05 -19.90 -16.50
CA LYS A 213 -0.19 -20.30 -15.11
C LYS A 213 0.73 -19.60 -14.13
N CYS A 214 1.05 -18.34 -14.39
CA CYS A 214 1.78 -17.47 -13.49
C CYS A 214 0.84 -16.91 -12.42
N LEU A 215 1.38 -16.53 -11.25
CA LEU A 215 0.64 -15.66 -10.34
C LEU A 215 0.50 -14.27 -10.97
N LEU A 216 -0.55 -13.55 -10.55
CA LEU A 216 -0.81 -12.18 -10.97
C LEU A 216 -0.98 -11.29 -9.75
N ALA A 217 -0.27 -10.16 -9.73
CA ALA A 217 -0.52 -9.05 -8.81
C ALA A 217 -1.22 -7.92 -9.58
N GLU A 218 -2.47 -7.65 -9.24
CA GLU A 218 -3.31 -6.65 -9.92
C GLU A 218 -3.06 -5.25 -9.33
N LEU A 219 -1.92 -4.64 -9.67
CA LEU A 219 -1.51 -3.34 -9.14
C LEU A 219 -2.25 -2.17 -9.79
N ASN A 220 -2.41 -2.20 -11.12
CA ASN A 220 -3.02 -1.10 -11.85
C ASN A 220 -4.47 -0.87 -11.42
N GLY A 221 -5.28 -1.91 -11.34
CA GLY A 221 -6.68 -1.81 -10.95
C GLY A 221 -6.85 -1.31 -9.52
N ASP A 222 -6.06 -1.82 -8.58
CA ASP A 222 -6.08 -1.42 -7.17
C ASP A 222 -5.69 0.06 -7.02
N MET A 223 -4.64 0.51 -7.71
CA MET A 223 -4.20 1.92 -7.70
C MET A 223 -5.22 2.85 -8.37
N GLN A 224 -5.80 2.46 -9.49
CA GLN A 224 -6.88 3.23 -10.12
C GLN A 224 -8.09 3.37 -9.20
N ALA A 225 -8.44 2.33 -8.47
CA ALA A 225 -9.54 2.38 -7.49
C ALA A 225 -9.23 3.37 -6.34
N ALA A 226 -8.01 3.37 -5.83
CA ALA A 226 -7.57 4.30 -4.78
C ALA A 226 -7.51 5.77 -5.25
N LEU A 227 -7.24 6.00 -6.52
CA LEU A 227 -7.19 7.35 -7.11
C LEU A 227 -8.56 7.96 -7.36
N LYS A 228 -9.63 7.15 -7.40
CA LYS A 228 -11.00 7.66 -7.61
C LYS A 228 -11.38 8.64 -6.50
N GLN A 229 -11.90 9.79 -6.91
CA GLN A 229 -12.46 10.77 -5.98
C GLN A 229 -13.99 10.66 -6.00
N PRO A 230 -14.66 10.97 -4.88
CA PRO A 230 -16.12 11.12 -4.85
C PRO A 230 -16.57 12.15 -5.89
N GLU A 231 -17.75 11.94 -6.47
CA GLU A 231 -18.34 12.90 -7.40
C GLU A 231 -18.54 14.25 -6.69
N GLY A 232 -18.12 15.33 -7.35
CA GLY A 232 -18.19 16.69 -6.78
C GLY A 232 -17.07 17.04 -5.79
N ALA A 233 -16.14 16.15 -5.50
CA ALA A 233 -14.97 16.48 -4.69
C ALA A 233 -14.06 17.49 -5.44
N PRO A 234 -13.44 18.44 -4.70
CA PRO A 234 -12.47 19.34 -5.31
C PRO A 234 -11.26 18.54 -5.86
N PRO A 235 -10.64 18.99 -6.97
CA PRO A 235 -9.47 18.33 -7.50
C PRO A 235 -8.37 18.17 -6.45
N ARG A 236 -7.79 16.96 -6.36
CA ARG A 236 -6.68 16.72 -5.45
C ARG A 236 -5.48 17.58 -5.83
N LYS A 237 -4.85 18.17 -4.81
CA LYS A 237 -3.60 18.90 -4.98
C LYS A 237 -2.43 17.93 -4.81
N GLY A 238 -1.59 17.80 -5.83
CA GLY A 238 -0.45 16.88 -5.82
C GLY A 238 -0.84 15.42 -6.07
N ASN A 239 0.13 14.55 -5.96
CA ASN A 239 0.00 13.12 -6.18
C ASN A 239 -0.32 12.39 -4.88
N LEU A 240 -1.15 11.36 -4.95
CA LEU A 240 -1.51 10.50 -3.82
C LEU A 240 -0.52 9.35 -3.65
N LEU A 241 -0.16 8.68 -4.73
CA LEU A 241 0.56 7.41 -4.73
C LEU A 241 1.99 7.52 -5.24
N THR A 242 2.32 8.66 -5.87
CA THR A 242 3.60 8.85 -6.56
C THR A 242 4.28 10.15 -6.13
N VAL A 243 5.59 10.24 -6.34
CA VAL A 243 6.33 11.49 -6.12
C VAL A 243 6.30 12.41 -7.35
N ASP A 244 6.17 11.84 -8.54
CA ASP A 244 6.29 12.55 -9.83
C ASP A 244 5.28 12.10 -10.90
N GLY A 245 4.31 11.29 -10.51
CA GLY A 245 3.32 10.68 -11.40
C GLY A 245 3.66 9.26 -11.84
N VAL A 246 4.88 8.76 -11.56
CA VAL A 246 5.36 7.43 -11.98
C VAL A 246 6.00 6.66 -10.83
N HIS A 247 6.97 7.28 -10.14
CA HIS A 247 7.71 6.63 -9.06
C HIS A 247 6.91 6.70 -7.75
N MET A 248 6.83 5.56 -7.05
CA MET A 248 6.00 5.40 -5.88
C MET A 248 6.50 6.22 -4.69
N ASN A 249 5.58 6.92 -4.02
CA ASN A 249 5.79 7.43 -2.68
C ASN A 249 5.56 6.30 -1.64
N PRO A 250 5.70 6.53 -0.33
CA PRO A 250 5.49 5.48 0.68
C PRO A 250 4.13 4.78 0.57
N LEU A 251 3.04 5.51 0.28
CA LEU A 251 1.72 4.92 0.12
C LEU A 251 1.62 4.05 -1.14
N GLY A 252 2.16 4.51 -2.27
CA GLY A 252 2.23 3.73 -3.49
C GLY A 252 3.07 2.45 -3.33
N ASN A 253 4.19 2.52 -2.59
CA ASN A 253 5.00 1.34 -2.26
C ASN A 253 4.22 0.33 -1.40
N GLN A 254 3.45 0.77 -0.40
CA GLN A 254 2.59 -0.10 0.40
C GLN A 254 1.53 -0.77 -0.48
N MET A 255 0.92 -0.03 -1.41
CA MET A 255 -0.06 -0.61 -2.34
C MET A 255 0.56 -1.67 -3.25
N MET A 256 1.76 -1.43 -3.80
CA MET A 256 2.48 -2.45 -4.59
C MET A 256 2.75 -3.70 -3.77
N ALA A 257 3.29 -3.54 -2.56
CA ALA A 257 3.57 -4.65 -1.66
C ALA A 257 2.29 -5.43 -1.30
N THR A 258 1.20 -4.73 -0.98
CA THR A 258 -0.11 -5.32 -0.70
C THR A 258 -0.59 -6.18 -1.88
N GLY A 259 -0.53 -5.65 -3.12
CA GLY A 259 -0.93 -6.39 -4.30
C GLY A 259 -0.08 -7.65 -4.55
N ILE A 260 1.23 -7.57 -4.33
CA ILE A 260 2.15 -8.72 -4.46
C ILE A 260 1.86 -9.77 -3.38
N LEU A 261 1.67 -9.38 -2.12
CA LEU A 261 1.35 -10.29 -1.02
C LEU A 261 -0.01 -10.97 -1.23
N LYS A 262 -1.02 -10.24 -1.71
CA LYS A 262 -2.30 -10.82 -2.17
C LYS A 262 -2.09 -11.81 -3.31
N GLY A 263 -1.22 -11.49 -4.26
CA GLY A 263 -0.83 -12.40 -5.35
C GLY A 263 -0.19 -13.69 -4.84
N PHE A 264 0.56 -13.67 -3.75
CA PHE A 264 1.05 -14.86 -3.04
C PHE A 264 -0.02 -15.56 -2.21
N GLY A 265 -1.23 -15.00 -2.10
CA GLY A 265 -2.35 -15.64 -1.43
C GLY A 265 -2.44 -15.35 0.07
N LEU A 266 -1.85 -14.27 0.58
CA LEU A 266 -2.03 -13.88 1.97
C LEU A 266 -3.51 -13.56 2.25
N SER A 267 -4.05 -14.12 3.33
CA SER A 267 -5.38 -13.80 3.84
C SER A 267 -5.43 -12.40 4.45
N GLU A 268 -6.63 -11.87 4.70
CA GLU A 268 -6.81 -10.56 5.35
C GLU A 268 -6.06 -10.48 6.69
N ALA A 269 -6.18 -11.48 7.56
CA ALA A 269 -5.47 -11.52 8.83
C ALA A 269 -3.93 -11.58 8.68
N GLN A 270 -3.42 -12.19 7.60
CA GLN A 270 -2.00 -12.18 7.28
C GLN A 270 -1.56 -10.83 6.72
N MET A 271 -2.44 -10.14 5.98
CA MET A 271 -2.18 -8.79 5.49
C MET A 271 -2.16 -7.77 6.64
N GLU A 272 -3.06 -7.88 7.63
CA GLU A 272 -3.02 -7.05 8.84
C GLU A 272 -1.67 -7.17 9.56
N LYS A 273 -1.18 -8.40 9.79
CA LYS A 273 0.16 -8.60 10.37
C LYS A 273 1.29 -7.99 9.53
N ALA A 274 1.18 -8.05 8.21
CA ALA A 274 2.16 -7.44 7.33
C ALA A 274 2.14 -5.90 7.46
N HIS A 275 0.96 -5.30 7.50
CA HIS A 275 0.77 -3.86 7.67
C HIS A 275 1.30 -3.39 9.03
N ASP A 276 0.96 -4.09 10.14
CA ASP A 276 1.47 -3.77 11.48
C ASP A 276 3.00 -3.79 11.50
N ALA A 277 3.60 -4.83 10.89
CA ALA A 277 5.07 -4.93 10.81
C ALA A 277 5.70 -3.78 10.00
N TRP A 278 5.01 -3.24 8.98
CA TRP A 278 5.50 -2.08 8.22
C TRP A 278 5.41 -0.78 9.02
N LEU A 279 4.34 -0.60 9.81
CA LEU A 279 4.15 0.58 10.65
C LEU A 279 5.22 0.66 11.75
N ASP A 280 5.69 -0.47 12.25
CA ASP A 280 6.73 -0.55 13.28
C ASP A 280 8.17 -0.43 12.74
N MET A 281 8.35 -0.27 11.42
CA MET A 281 9.69 -0.15 10.82
C MET A 281 10.36 1.18 11.20
N PRO A 282 11.48 1.17 11.92
CA PRO A 282 12.15 2.40 12.31
C PRO A 282 12.77 3.10 11.10
N ASN A 283 12.65 4.43 11.05
CA ASN A 283 13.26 5.28 10.01
C ASN A 283 12.89 4.85 8.57
N ALA A 284 11.69 4.28 8.39
CA ALA A 284 11.26 3.74 7.10
C ALA A 284 10.99 4.83 6.06
N VAL A 285 10.59 6.03 6.49
CA VAL A 285 10.20 7.14 5.62
C VAL A 285 10.98 8.39 5.98
N GLU A 286 11.62 9.01 4.98
CA GLU A 286 12.22 10.34 5.10
C GLU A 286 11.22 11.37 4.55
N VAL A 287 10.82 12.33 5.39
CA VAL A 287 10.00 13.47 4.98
C VAL A 287 10.89 14.68 4.79
N THR A 288 11.03 15.14 3.54
CA THR A 288 11.82 16.33 3.22
C THR A 288 10.92 17.47 2.78
N GLY A 289 11.17 18.66 3.31
CA GLY A 289 10.51 19.90 2.90
C GLY A 289 11.50 20.90 2.30
N LYS A 290 11.05 21.71 1.33
CA LYS A 290 11.82 22.84 0.83
C LYS A 290 11.32 24.12 1.49
N VAL A 291 12.18 24.78 2.25
CA VAL A 291 11.89 26.09 2.83
C VAL A 291 12.75 27.12 2.10
N ASN A 292 12.12 28.08 1.42
CA ASN A 292 12.81 29.18 0.79
C ASN A 292 13.02 30.31 1.82
N VAL A 293 14.26 30.69 2.03
CA VAL A 293 14.62 31.78 2.93
C VAL A 293 15.38 32.87 2.18
N THR A 294 15.30 34.10 2.66
CA THR A 294 16.12 35.18 2.15
C THR A 294 17.58 34.99 2.59
N LEU A 295 18.54 35.60 1.88
CA LEU A 295 19.95 35.55 2.28
C LEU A 295 20.16 36.09 3.70
N ARG A 296 19.41 37.11 4.11
CA ARG A 296 19.43 37.65 5.48
C ARG A 296 18.97 36.64 6.53
N GLN A 297 17.94 35.85 6.23
CA GLN A 297 17.48 34.78 7.12
C GLN A 297 18.51 33.64 7.19
N TYR A 298 19.09 33.28 6.04
CA TYR A 298 20.16 32.27 6.00
C TYR A 298 21.39 32.68 6.83
N ASP A 299 21.85 33.94 6.74
CA ASP A 299 22.94 34.47 7.55
C ASP A 299 22.66 34.38 9.06
N ARG A 300 21.43 34.67 9.48
CA ARG A 300 21.02 34.53 10.88
C ARG A 300 21.01 33.06 11.32
N LEU A 301 20.48 32.16 10.48
CA LEU A 301 20.48 30.72 10.76
C LEU A 301 21.91 30.17 10.83
N SER A 302 22.82 30.63 9.97
CA SER A 302 24.22 30.23 9.97
C SER A 302 24.92 30.62 11.31
N LYS A 303 24.71 31.85 11.77
CA LYS A 303 25.25 32.32 13.04
C LYS A 303 24.71 31.55 14.25
N LEU A 304 23.42 31.23 14.21
CA LEU A 304 22.79 30.38 15.25
C LEU A 304 23.38 28.97 15.25
N ALA A 305 23.46 28.36 14.08
CA ALA A 305 24.00 27.01 13.91
C ALA A 305 25.47 26.94 14.36
N GLU A 306 26.28 27.94 13.98
CA GLU A 306 27.67 28.07 14.41
C GLU A 306 27.78 28.19 15.94
N SER A 307 26.94 29.01 16.60
CA SER A 307 26.91 29.15 18.07
C SER A 307 26.55 27.86 18.79
N GLN A 308 25.88 26.92 18.12
CA GLN A 308 25.50 25.61 18.64
C GLN A 308 26.39 24.47 18.13
N HIS A 309 27.47 24.76 17.41
CA HIS A 309 28.36 23.78 16.78
C HIS A 309 27.64 22.78 15.88
N ARG A 310 26.68 23.27 15.07
CA ARG A 310 25.80 22.48 14.19
C ARG A 310 25.80 23.05 12.78
N SER A 311 25.29 22.26 11.82
CA SER A 311 24.96 22.78 10.48
C SER A 311 23.58 23.48 10.49
N VAL A 312 23.36 24.36 9.50
CA VAL A 312 22.03 24.97 9.27
C VAL A 312 21.00 23.89 8.97
N SER A 313 21.38 22.86 8.20
CA SER A 313 20.52 21.70 7.89
C SER A 313 20.05 20.98 9.16
N ASP A 314 20.97 20.67 10.09
CA ASP A 314 20.61 19.96 11.33
C ASP A 314 19.68 20.80 12.20
N LEU A 315 19.93 22.12 12.27
CA LEU A 315 19.05 23.04 13.00
C LEU A 315 17.62 23.06 12.40
N VAL A 316 17.51 23.14 11.08
CA VAL A 316 16.22 23.18 10.40
C VAL A 316 15.51 21.84 10.50
N ASN A 317 16.21 20.71 10.34
CA ASN A 317 15.65 19.37 10.43
C ASN A 317 15.06 19.07 11.82
N GLU A 318 15.74 19.55 12.89
CA GLU A 318 15.20 19.40 14.25
C GLU A 318 13.87 20.14 14.42
N GLU A 319 13.76 21.38 13.92
CA GLU A 319 12.52 22.15 14.00
C GLU A 319 11.42 21.57 13.12
N VAL A 320 11.76 21.02 11.94
CA VAL A 320 10.84 20.26 11.11
C VAL A 320 10.32 19.03 11.85
N GLY A 321 11.19 18.30 12.54
CA GLY A 321 10.78 17.16 13.37
C GLY A 321 9.76 17.55 14.45
N LYS A 322 10.01 18.63 15.19
CA LYS A 322 9.05 19.15 16.19
C LYS A 322 7.71 19.57 15.57
N ALA A 323 7.76 20.15 14.37
CA ALA A 323 6.54 20.52 13.63
C ALA A 323 5.75 19.29 13.21
N VAL A 324 6.40 18.23 12.72
CA VAL A 324 5.77 16.95 12.36
C VAL A 324 5.08 16.32 13.57
N GLU A 325 5.74 16.22 14.74
CA GLU A 325 5.13 15.71 15.98
C GLU A 325 3.89 16.53 16.40
N THR A 326 3.91 17.84 16.17
CA THR A 326 2.77 18.70 16.47
C THR A 326 1.59 18.45 15.53
N LEU A 327 1.88 18.24 14.24
CA LEU A 327 0.86 17.91 13.23
C LEU A 327 0.26 16.53 13.48
N GLU A 328 1.08 15.54 13.83
CA GLU A 328 0.63 14.19 14.17
C GLU A 328 -0.40 14.20 15.31
N LYS A 329 -0.12 14.95 16.38
CA LYS A 329 -1.07 15.11 17.52
C LYS A 329 -2.38 15.80 17.14
N SER A 330 -2.42 16.50 16.01
CA SER A 330 -3.61 17.19 15.49
C SER A 330 -4.37 16.37 14.44
N ALA A 331 -3.80 15.23 14.00
CA ALA A 331 -4.47 14.33 13.07
C ALA A 331 -5.71 13.69 13.75
N PRO A 332 -6.81 13.45 13.00
CA PRO A 332 -7.92 12.69 13.56
C PRO A 332 -7.45 11.29 13.95
N ALA A 333 -7.95 10.79 15.08
CA ALA A 333 -7.73 9.39 15.45
C ALA A 333 -8.43 8.48 14.42
N ASP A 334 -7.75 7.41 14.01
CA ASP A 334 -8.27 6.38 13.09
C ASP A 334 -9.47 5.62 13.70
#